data_b58b0657cb82ce747036c6fbcf22b373
#
_entry.id   b58b0657cb82ce747036c6fbcf22b373
#
_cell.length_a   1.000
_cell.length_b   1.000
_cell.length_c   1.000
_cell.angle_alpha   90.00
_cell.angle_beta   90.00
_cell.angle_gamma   90.00
#
_symmetry.space_group_name_H-M   'P 1'
#
loop_
_entity.id
_entity.type
_entity.pdbx_description
1 polymer ?
#
loop_
_entity_poly.entity_id
_entity_poly.type
_entity_poly.pdbx_seq_one_letter_code
_entity_poly.pdbx_strand_id
1 'polypeptide(L)'
;NSAKIIDAPYYCVGLEDLFVLYHEESITKTTALIRKVKPTVVITASPVDYMVDHETTAKIVVTACFSAGIKNLETGEPPFEFTPYLYYCDAMDGMDKLGNPIDPAFYVDITTTMPVKEKMLGTHASQRNWLLKHHKMDEYILAMKRFARLRGEEVKVEYAEGFRQHLGHGFPHDNVLAESLKKYILTR
;
A
#
# COMPACT_ATOMS: atom_id res chain seq x y z
N ASN A 1 -2.79 -8.97 -14.30
CA ASN A 1 -3.66 -8.17 -15.19
C ASN A 1 -3.77 -6.72 -14.72
N SER A 2 -3.95 -6.46 -13.40
CA SER A 2 -4.05 -5.10 -12.86
C SER A 2 -2.82 -4.25 -13.21
N ALA A 3 -1.62 -4.73 -12.93
CA ALA A 3 -0.36 -4.03 -13.22
C ALA A 3 -0.18 -3.69 -14.71
N LYS A 4 -0.69 -4.53 -15.62
CA LYS A 4 -0.63 -4.26 -17.07
C LYS A 4 -1.44 -3.03 -17.52
N ILE A 5 -2.44 -2.62 -16.74
CA ILE A 5 -3.27 -1.44 -17.07
C ILE A 5 -2.45 -0.15 -17.00
N ILE A 6 -1.46 -0.12 -16.12
CA ILE A 6 -0.57 1.02 -15.90
C ILE A 6 0.87 0.73 -16.35
N ASP A 7 1.05 -0.31 -17.18
CA ASP A 7 2.36 -0.74 -17.70
C ASP A 7 3.42 -0.92 -16.61
N ALA A 8 3.03 -1.50 -15.47
CA ALA A 8 3.92 -1.74 -14.35
C ALA A 8 4.33 -3.22 -14.27
N PRO A 9 5.59 -3.54 -13.88
CA PRO A 9 6.00 -4.91 -13.61
C PRO A 9 5.26 -5.47 -12.38
N TYR A 10 5.04 -6.77 -12.38
CA TYR A 10 4.42 -7.49 -11.25
C TYR A 10 5.40 -8.52 -10.70
N TYR A 11 5.57 -8.52 -9.40
CA TYR A 11 6.35 -9.51 -8.66
C TYR A 11 5.49 -10.13 -7.56
N CYS A 12 5.69 -11.42 -7.29
CA CYS A 12 5.00 -12.14 -6.23
C CYS A 12 6.05 -12.75 -5.28
N VAL A 13 5.94 -12.45 -4.00
CA VAL A 13 6.80 -13.02 -2.95
C VAL A 13 6.40 -14.45 -2.61
N GLY A 14 5.16 -14.85 -2.96
CA GLY A 14 4.67 -16.23 -2.80
C GLY A 14 4.34 -16.59 -1.36
N LEU A 15 3.85 -15.65 -0.56
CA LEU A 15 3.28 -15.93 0.76
C LEU A 15 1.79 -16.28 0.60
N GLU A 16 1.31 -17.20 1.44
CA GLU A 16 -0.08 -17.65 1.41
C GLU A 16 -0.99 -16.67 2.15
N ASP A 17 -2.20 -16.48 1.63
CA ASP A 17 -3.27 -15.70 2.27
C ASP A 17 -3.62 -16.29 3.65
N LEU A 18 -3.87 -15.47 4.64
CA LEU A 18 -4.02 -15.77 6.08
C LEU A 18 -2.75 -16.27 6.80
N PHE A 19 -1.69 -16.58 6.08
CA PHE A 19 -0.45 -17.11 6.63
C PHE A 19 0.77 -16.22 6.34
N VAL A 20 0.54 -14.93 6.21
CA VAL A 20 1.64 -13.95 6.13
C VAL A 20 2.28 -13.83 7.51
N LEU A 21 3.41 -14.52 7.70
CA LEU A 21 4.12 -14.56 8.97
C LEU A 21 5.36 -13.66 8.93
N TYR A 22 5.62 -12.97 10.06
CA TYR A 22 6.84 -12.21 10.26
C TYR A 22 7.97 -13.17 10.68
N HIS A 23 8.71 -13.67 9.72
CA HIS A 23 9.82 -14.61 9.92
C HIS A 23 10.93 -14.40 8.90
N GLU A 24 12.04 -15.11 9.05
CA GLU A 24 13.24 -14.95 8.24
C GLU A 24 12.96 -15.05 6.74
N GLU A 25 12.22 -16.05 6.29
CA GLU A 25 11.94 -16.27 4.87
C GLU A 25 11.16 -15.11 4.24
N SER A 26 10.10 -14.64 4.89
CA SER A 26 9.28 -13.53 4.39
C SER A 26 10.08 -12.23 4.33
N ILE A 27 10.91 -11.97 5.33
CA ILE A 27 11.81 -10.80 5.37
C ILE A 27 12.85 -10.90 4.26
N THR A 28 13.53 -12.04 4.13
CA THR A 28 14.59 -12.25 3.14
C THR A 28 14.06 -12.12 1.71
N LYS A 29 12.93 -12.75 1.39
CA LYS A 29 12.28 -12.64 0.08
C LYS A 29 11.88 -11.21 -0.25
N THR A 30 11.30 -10.50 0.72
CA THR A 30 10.88 -9.11 0.52
C THR A 30 12.09 -8.18 0.39
N THR A 31 13.16 -8.39 1.17
CA THR A 31 14.42 -7.65 1.04
C THR A 31 15.07 -7.89 -0.32
N ALA A 32 15.06 -9.14 -0.83
CA ALA A 32 15.52 -9.45 -2.18
C ALA A 32 14.75 -8.64 -3.23
N LEU A 33 13.42 -8.54 -3.09
CA LEU A 33 12.60 -7.75 -4.01
C LEU A 33 12.94 -6.25 -3.94
N ILE A 34 13.11 -5.67 -2.75
CA ILE A 34 13.54 -4.27 -2.59
C ILE A 34 14.90 -4.04 -3.26
N ARG A 35 15.87 -4.93 -3.05
CA ARG A 35 17.20 -4.85 -3.68
C ARG A 35 17.15 -4.95 -5.20
N LYS A 36 16.31 -5.83 -5.72
CA LYS A 36 16.11 -6.03 -7.16
C LYS A 36 15.46 -4.81 -7.81
N VAL A 37 14.41 -4.26 -7.20
CA VAL A 37 13.63 -3.15 -7.77
C VAL A 37 14.32 -1.81 -7.54
N LYS A 38 15.04 -1.64 -6.43
CA LYS A 38 15.73 -0.40 -6.00
C LYS A 38 14.79 0.82 -6.00
N PRO A 39 13.64 0.75 -5.32
CA PRO A 39 12.66 1.81 -5.36
C PRO A 39 13.11 3.04 -4.60
N THR A 40 12.75 4.24 -5.07
CA THR A 40 12.86 5.48 -4.31
C THR A 40 11.75 5.56 -3.28
N VAL A 41 10.52 5.18 -3.67
CA VAL A 41 9.31 5.22 -2.82
C VAL A 41 8.73 3.81 -2.71
N VAL A 42 8.36 3.43 -1.50
CA VAL A 42 7.59 2.22 -1.20
C VAL A 42 6.28 2.61 -0.55
N ILE A 43 5.18 2.07 -1.04
CA ILE A 43 3.85 2.20 -0.41
C ILE A 43 3.44 0.80 0.03
N THR A 44 3.04 0.65 1.29
CA THR A 44 2.62 -0.62 1.87
C THR A 44 1.29 -0.48 2.61
N ALA A 45 0.75 -1.61 3.07
CA ALA A 45 -0.46 -1.64 3.89
C ALA A 45 -0.31 -0.82 5.19
N SER A 46 -1.43 -0.45 5.79
CA SER A 46 -1.44 0.23 7.09
C SER A 46 -0.83 -0.66 8.18
N PRO A 47 -0.01 -0.12 9.10
CA PRO A 47 0.51 -0.85 10.26
C PRO A 47 -0.57 -1.11 11.32
N VAL A 48 -1.74 -0.52 11.16
CA VAL A 48 -2.94 -0.70 11.99
C VAL A 48 -4.11 -0.95 11.03
N ASP A 49 -4.66 -2.15 11.05
CA ASP A 49 -5.65 -2.61 10.08
C ASP A 49 -6.58 -3.64 10.73
N TYR A 50 -7.73 -3.92 10.13
CA TYR A 50 -8.62 -4.99 10.58
C TYR A 50 -8.04 -6.39 10.34
N MET A 51 -7.15 -6.52 9.35
CA MET A 51 -6.60 -7.79 8.87
C MET A 51 -5.14 -7.97 9.33
N VAL A 52 -4.86 -9.09 9.99
CA VAL A 52 -3.52 -9.41 10.50
C VAL A 52 -2.47 -9.47 9.38
N ASP A 53 -2.82 -10.01 8.22
CA ASP A 53 -1.90 -10.09 7.08
C ASP A 53 -1.47 -8.71 6.56
N HIS A 54 -2.37 -7.71 6.62
CA HIS A 54 -2.04 -6.33 6.25
C HIS A 54 -1.03 -5.73 7.24
N GLU A 55 -1.29 -5.86 8.56
CA GLU A 55 -0.38 -5.39 9.61
C GLU A 55 0.98 -6.10 9.54
N THR A 56 0.97 -7.42 9.29
CA THR A 56 2.21 -8.21 9.17
C THR A 56 2.98 -7.84 7.91
N THR A 57 2.29 -7.62 6.80
CA THR A 57 2.91 -7.12 5.56
C THR A 57 3.60 -5.79 5.80
N ALA A 58 2.95 -4.84 6.49
CA ALA A 58 3.56 -3.57 6.84
C ALA A 58 4.85 -3.77 7.65
N LYS A 59 4.86 -4.64 8.66
CA LYS A 59 6.08 -4.96 9.46
C LYS A 59 7.20 -5.56 8.61
N ILE A 60 6.86 -6.52 7.73
CA ILE A 60 7.83 -7.16 6.84
C ILE A 60 8.45 -6.11 5.90
N VAL A 61 7.64 -5.24 5.29
CA VAL A 61 8.11 -4.21 4.37
C VAL A 61 8.99 -3.17 5.08
N VAL A 62 8.61 -2.71 6.28
CA VAL A 62 9.47 -1.84 7.12
C VAL A 62 10.84 -2.47 7.32
N THR A 63 10.87 -3.73 7.76
CA THR A 63 12.12 -4.44 8.01
C THR A 63 12.93 -4.64 6.72
N ALA A 64 12.27 -4.99 5.62
CA ALA A 64 12.93 -5.19 4.33
C ALA A 64 13.56 -3.91 3.78
N CYS A 65 12.86 -2.77 3.87
CA CYS A 65 13.39 -1.47 3.47
C CYS A 65 14.61 -1.07 4.31
N PHE A 66 14.51 -1.24 5.64
CA PHE A 66 15.62 -0.97 6.56
C PHE A 66 16.82 -1.88 6.30
N SER A 67 16.56 -3.16 6.02
CA SER A 67 17.60 -4.19 5.83
C SER A 67 18.21 -4.19 4.43
N ALA A 68 17.67 -3.43 3.48
CA ALA A 68 18.10 -3.49 2.08
C ALA A 68 19.60 -3.22 1.88
N GLY A 69 20.20 -2.34 2.73
CA GLY A 69 21.62 -2.02 2.71
C GLY A 69 22.53 -2.97 3.50
N ILE A 70 21.98 -3.90 4.30
CA ILE A 70 22.78 -4.76 5.20
C ILE A 70 23.49 -5.85 4.38
N LYS A 71 24.82 -5.77 4.35
CA LYS A 71 25.68 -6.67 3.55
C LYS A 71 25.62 -8.14 4.01
N ASN A 72 25.47 -8.36 5.32
CA ASN A 72 25.44 -9.71 5.89
C ASN A 72 24.10 -10.41 5.76
N LEU A 73 23.07 -9.76 5.23
CA LEU A 73 21.79 -10.40 4.91
C LEU A 73 21.89 -10.98 3.48
N GLU A 74 22.01 -12.28 3.38
CA GLU A 74 22.09 -12.99 2.11
C GLU A 74 20.70 -13.15 1.50
N THR A 75 20.46 -12.53 0.34
CA THR A 75 19.17 -12.55 -0.37
C THR A 75 19.27 -13.02 -1.82
N GLY A 76 20.49 -13.25 -2.31
CA GLY A 76 20.76 -13.49 -3.73
C GLY A 76 20.83 -12.22 -4.58
N GLU A 77 20.46 -11.06 -4.03
CA GLU A 77 20.57 -9.76 -4.70
C GLU A 77 21.59 -8.87 -3.96
N PRO A 78 22.38 -8.05 -4.68
CA PRO A 78 23.37 -7.18 -4.04
C PRO A 78 22.72 -6.16 -3.10
N PRO A 79 23.42 -5.72 -2.04
CA PRO A 79 22.89 -4.70 -1.13
C PRO A 79 22.48 -3.43 -1.87
N PHE A 80 21.39 -2.83 -1.40
CA PHE A 80 20.86 -1.55 -1.88
C PHE A 80 21.08 -0.50 -0.77
N GLU A 81 22.09 0.34 -0.90
CA GLU A 81 22.56 1.22 0.18
C GLU A 81 21.64 2.42 0.47
N PHE A 82 20.55 2.58 -0.32
CA PHE A 82 19.54 3.61 -0.09
C PHE A 82 18.35 3.03 0.68
N THR A 83 17.96 3.71 1.78
CA THR A 83 16.70 3.37 2.48
C THR A 83 15.53 4.07 1.78
N PRO A 84 14.56 3.34 1.19
CA PRO A 84 13.43 3.95 0.49
C PRO A 84 12.59 4.85 1.40
N TYR A 85 11.98 5.88 0.82
CA TYR A 85 10.86 6.60 1.45
C TYR A 85 9.68 5.66 1.58
N LEU A 86 9.22 5.43 2.80
CA LEU A 86 8.17 4.45 3.08
C LEU A 86 6.88 5.15 3.48
N TYR A 87 5.80 4.76 2.84
CA TYR A 87 4.45 5.27 3.09
C TYR A 87 3.48 4.14 3.37
N TYR A 88 2.48 4.45 4.18
CA TYR A 88 1.34 3.58 4.45
C TYR A 88 0.11 4.12 3.74
N CYS A 89 -0.55 3.28 2.94
CA CYS A 89 -1.91 3.57 2.51
C CYS A 89 -2.90 3.34 3.66
N ASP A 90 -4.11 3.84 3.51
CA ASP A 90 -5.15 3.65 4.51
C ASP A 90 -5.54 2.18 4.70
N ALA A 91 -5.96 1.84 5.93
CA ALA A 91 -6.73 0.66 6.20
C ALA A 91 -8.14 0.77 5.57
N MET A 92 -8.80 -0.36 5.38
CA MET A 92 -10.18 -0.40 4.90
C MET A 92 -11.09 0.47 5.77
N ASP A 93 -11.94 1.26 5.14
CA ASP A 93 -12.85 2.22 5.79
C ASP A 93 -12.17 3.27 6.71
N GLY A 94 -10.83 3.38 6.66
CA GLY A 94 -10.07 4.33 7.47
C GLY A 94 -10.14 4.11 8.97
N MET A 95 -10.39 2.88 9.40
CA MET A 95 -10.57 2.49 10.80
C MET A 95 -9.54 1.46 11.23
N ASP A 96 -9.19 1.45 12.51
CA ASP A 96 -8.46 0.36 13.14
C ASP A 96 -9.40 -0.80 13.51
N LYS A 97 -8.82 -1.89 14.00
CA LYS A 97 -9.57 -3.08 14.47
C LYS A 97 -10.45 -2.85 15.70
N LEU A 98 -10.33 -1.70 16.35
CA LEU A 98 -11.16 -1.30 17.49
C LEU A 98 -12.24 -0.29 17.09
N GLY A 99 -12.31 0.09 15.79
CA GLY A 99 -13.26 1.07 15.27
C GLY A 99 -12.82 2.53 15.49
N ASN A 100 -11.56 2.78 15.83
CA ASN A 100 -11.06 4.15 15.94
C ASN A 100 -10.64 4.66 14.56
N PRO A 101 -10.98 5.93 14.21
CA PRO A 101 -10.54 6.53 12.97
C PRO A 101 -9.01 6.61 12.88
N ILE A 102 -8.49 6.35 11.68
CA ILE A 102 -7.08 6.54 11.35
C ILE A 102 -6.96 7.81 10.52
N ASP A 103 -6.33 8.84 11.08
CA ASP A 103 -6.12 10.11 10.38
C ASP A 103 -4.93 10.02 9.43
N PRO A 104 -5.12 10.31 8.13
CA PRO A 104 -4.01 10.47 7.19
C PRO A 104 -3.17 11.70 7.53
N ALA A 105 -1.87 11.65 7.24
CA ALA A 105 -1.00 12.82 7.35
C ALA A 105 -1.19 13.80 6.16
N PHE A 106 -1.56 13.26 5.01
CA PHE A 106 -1.93 14.02 3.82
C PHE A 106 -2.82 13.17 2.91
N TYR A 107 -3.46 13.84 1.96
CA TYR A 107 -4.36 13.22 1.00
C TYR A 107 -3.88 13.47 -0.42
N VAL A 108 -4.23 12.55 -1.31
CA VAL A 108 -4.00 12.69 -2.76
C VAL A 108 -5.35 12.71 -3.45
N ASP A 109 -5.63 13.78 -4.21
CA ASP A 109 -6.81 13.84 -5.08
C ASP A 109 -6.65 12.83 -6.22
N ILE A 110 -7.53 11.83 -6.23
CA ILE A 110 -7.58 10.77 -7.24
C ILE A 110 -8.80 10.88 -8.16
N THR A 111 -9.53 11.98 -8.12
CA THR A 111 -10.78 12.16 -8.88
C THR A 111 -10.61 11.81 -10.35
N THR A 112 -9.55 12.32 -10.97
CA THR A 112 -9.27 12.07 -12.41
C THR A 112 -8.76 10.66 -12.71
N THR A 113 -8.19 9.96 -11.74
CA THR A 113 -7.63 8.61 -11.88
C THR A 113 -8.56 7.51 -11.39
N MET A 114 -9.69 7.87 -10.77
CA MET A 114 -10.67 6.91 -10.26
C MET A 114 -11.14 5.88 -11.32
N PRO A 115 -11.39 6.24 -12.59
CA PRO A 115 -11.76 5.26 -13.62
C PRO A 115 -10.66 4.20 -13.86
N VAL A 116 -9.39 4.59 -13.75
CA VAL A 116 -8.26 3.66 -13.89
C VAL A 116 -8.20 2.73 -12.67
N LYS A 117 -8.35 3.27 -11.45
CA LYS A 117 -8.39 2.49 -10.21
C LYS A 117 -9.53 1.46 -10.24
N GLU A 118 -10.72 1.85 -10.67
CA GLU A 118 -11.87 0.95 -10.83
C GLU A 118 -11.57 -0.19 -11.82
N LYS A 119 -10.99 0.15 -12.98
CA LYS A 119 -10.58 -0.85 -13.96
C LYS A 119 -9.53 -1.81 -13.42
N MET A 120 -8.53 -1.32 -12.69
CA MET A 120 -7.50 -2.14 -12.06
C MET A 120 -8.10 -3.12 -11.04
N LEU A 121 -8.94 -2.63 -10.14
CA LEU A 121 -9.60 -3.45 -9.12
C LEU A 121 -10.53 -4.48 -9.76
N GLY A 122 -11.27 -4.14 -10.80
CA GLY A 122 -12.15 -5.02 -11.55
C GLY A 122 -11.45 -6.21 -12.23
N THR A 123 -10.12 -6.21 -12.35
CA THR A 123 -9.37 -7.36 -12.90
C THR A 123 -9.19 -8.52 -11.92
N HIS A 124 -9.50 -8.33 -10.64
CA HIS A 124 -9.43 -9.36 -9.59
C HIS A 124 -10.69 -10.24 -9.63
N ALA A 125 -10.84 -11.00 -10.72
CA ALA A 125 -12.07 -11.74 -11.06
C ALA A 125 -12.48 -12.79 -9.99
N SER A 126 -11.53 -13.44 -9.34
CA SER A 126 -11.82 -14.44 -8.29
C SER A 126 -12.56 -13.82 -7.10
N GLN A 127 -12.10 -12.70 -6.59
CA GLN A 127 -12.74 -11.96 -5.50
C GLN A 127 -14.08 -11.37 -5.94
N ARG A 128 -14.08 -10.68 -7.07
CA ARG A 128 -15.27 -10.03 -7.61
C ARG A 128 -16.41 -11.02 -7.89
N ASN A 129 -16.11 -12.16 -8.54
CA ASN A 129 -17.11 -13.16 -8.87
C ASN A 129 -17.69 -13.84 -7.61
N TRP A 130 -16.87 -14.07 -6.59
CA TRP A 130 -17.31 -14.60 -5.31
C TRP A 130 -18.30 -13.64 -4.63
N LEU A 131 -17.98 -12.36 -4.56
CA LEU A 131 -18.83 -11.33 -3.96
C LEU A 131 -20.12 -11.09 -4.75
N LEU A 132 -20.05 -11.03 -6.08
CA LEU A 132 -21.23 -10.94 -6.95
C LEU A 132 -22.20 -12.11 -6.73
N LYS A 133 -21.67 -13.33 -6.57
CA LYS A 133 -22.49 -14.54 -6.34
C LYS A 133 -23.20 -14.49 -4.99
N HIS A 134 -22.55 -13.97 -3.93
CA HIS A 134 -23.08 -13.98 -2.57
C HIS A 134 -23.90 -12.74 -2.23
N HIS A 135 -23.54 -11.57 -2.76
CA HIS A 135 -24.17 -10.29 -2.44
C HIS A 135 -25.03 -9.73 -3.57
N LYS A 136 -25.03 -10.33 -4.78
CA LYS A 136 -25.78 -9.90 -5.97
C LYS A 136 -25.50 -8.47 -6.46
N MET A 137 -24.50 -7.81 -5.89
CA MET A 137 -24.02 -6.47 -6.26
C MET A 137 -22.51 -6.48 -6.32
N ASP A 138 -21.93 -5.53 -7.07
CA ASP A 138 -20.47 -5.35 -7.14
C ASP A 138 -19.95 -4.58 -5.91
N GLU A 139 -20.20 -5.15 -4.71
CA GLU A 139 -19.82 -4.55 -3.43
C GLU A 139 -18.32 -4.20 -3.37
N TYR A 140 -17.50 -4.95 -4.07
CA TYR A 140 -16.06 -4.75 -4.11
C TYR A 140 -15.67 -3.39 -4.72
N ILE A 141 -16.27 -3.05 -5.85
CA ILE A 141 -16.07 -1.74 -6.50
C ILE A 141 -16.79 -0.63 -5.74
N LEU A 142 -18.02 -0.89 -5.26
CA LEU A 142 -18.80 0.10 -4.53
C LEU A 142 -18.15 0.47 -3.19
N ALA A 143 -17.61 -0.49 -2.45
CA ALA A 143 -16.87 -0.25 -1.22
C ALA A 143 -15.63 0.63 -1.46
N MET A 144 -14.85 0.32 -2.49
CA MET A 144 -13.68 1.13 -2.87
C MET A 144 -14.09 2.58 -3.20
N LYS A 145 -15.15 2.78 -3.97
CA LYS A 145 -15.65 4.13 -4.31
C LYS A 145 -16.17 4.87 -3.08
N ARG A 146 -16.93 4.19 -2.22
CA ARG A 146 -17.45 4.77 -0.97
C ARG A 146 -16.32 5.25 -0.08
N PHE A 147 -15.27 4.45 0.09
CA PHE A 147 -14.14 4.82 0.91
C PHE A 147 -13.33 5.99 0.31
N ALA A 148 -13.05 5.94 -0.99
CA ALA A 148 -12.37 7.06 -1.66
C ALA A 148 -13.18 8.37 -1.61
N ARG A 149 -14.52 8.29 -1.66
CA ARG A 149 -15.40 9.45 -1.48
C ARG A 149 -15.36 9.99 -0.06
N LEU A 150 -15.37 9.12 0.96
CA LEU A 150 -15.24 9.53 2.36
C LEU A 150 -13.97 10.38 2.56
N ARG A 151 -12.84 9.93 2.03
CA ARG A 151 -11.59 10.70 2.07
C ARG A 151 -11.65 11.98 1.24
N GLY A 152 -12.35 11.94 0.11
CA GLY A 152 -12.60 13.14 -0.71
C GLY A 152 -13.40 14.21 0.02
N GLU A 153 -14.45 13.83 0.73
CA GLU A 153 -15.30 14.75 1.52
C GLU A 153 -14.49 15.48 2.61
N GLU A 154 -13.51 14.80 3.23
CA GLU A 154 -12.65 15.39 4.25
C GLU A 154 -11.79 16.56 3.71
N VAL A 155 -11.48 16.57 2.41
CA VAL A 155 -10.61 17.55 1.74
C VAL A 155 -11.28 18.26 0.56
N LYS A 156 -12.61 18.13 0.43
CA LYS A 156 -13.48 18.86 -0.53
C LYS A 156 -13.17 18.54 -2.00
N VAL A 157 -12.87 17.29 -2.30
CA VAL A 157 -12.78 16.75 -3.67
C VAL A 157 -13.71 15.55 -3.82
N GLU A 158 -13.92 15.06 -5.04
CA GLU A 158 -14.84 13.95 -5.25
C GLU A 158 -14.28 12.63 -4.70
N TYR A 159 -12.98 12.35 -4.94
CA TYR A 159 -12.29 11.15 -4.45
C TYR A 159 -10.88 11.47 -4.01
N ALA A 160 -10.48 10.96 -2.87
CA ALA A 160 -9.11 11.03 -2.37
C ALA A 160 -8.62 9.70 -1.78
N GLU A 161 -7.32 9.58 -1.63
CA GLU A 161 -6.63 8.55 -0.84
C GLU A 161 -5.81 9.19 0.26
N GLY A 162 -5.80 8.58 1.43
CA GLY A 162 -5.01 9.03 2.58
C GLY A 162 -3.68 8.28 2.69
N PHE A 163 -2.63 9.00 3.10
CA PHE A 163 -1.30 8.44 3.30
C PHE A 163 -0.67 8.93 4.60
N ARG A 164 0.22 8.09 5.15
CA ARG A 164 1.10 8.42 6.28
C ARG A 164 2.52 8.01 5.93
N GLN A 165 3.50 8.87 6.19
CA GLN A 165 4.91 8.54 6.00
C GLN A 165 5.45 7.78 7.22
N HIS A 166 6.32 6.80 7.00
CA HIS A 166 7.10 6.17 8.06
C HIS A 166 8.27 7.08 8.44
N LEU A 167 8.29 7.56 9.67
CA LEU A 167 9.29 8.49 10.19
C LEU A 167 10.17 7.85 11.29
N GLY A 168 10.26 6.50 11.29
CA GLY A 168 11.10 5.77 12.22
C GLY A 168 12.60 6.07 12.00
N HIS A 169 13.40 5.89 13.05
CA HIS A 169 14.84 6.07 12.98
C HIS A 169 15.46 5.25 11.83
N GLY A 170 16.35 5.86 11.05
CA GLY A 170 17.00 5.25 9.89
C GLY A 170 16.24 5.38 8.57
N PHE A 171 15.05 5.99 8.57
CA PHE A 171 14.31 6.33 7.35
C PHE A 171 14.42 7.82 7.03
N PRO A 172 14.33 8.21 5.73
CA PRO A 172 14.31 9.62 5.34
C PRO A 172 12.99 10.29 5.78
N HIS A 173 13.06 11.57 6.17
CA HIS A 173 11.93 12.33 6.73
C HIS A 173 11.32 13.35 5.78
N ASP A 174 11.98 13.69 4.67
CA ASP A 174 11.38 14.56 3.64
C ASP A 174 10.18 13.83 3.01
N ASN A 175 9.16 14.57 2.63
CA ASN A 175 7.97 14.01 2.02
C ASN A 175 8.05 14.04 0.49
N VAL A 176 8.89 13.16 -0.08
CA VAL A 176 9.15 13.09 -1.51
C VAL A 176 7.90 12.72 -2.33
N LEU A 177 6.98 11.95 -1.75
CA LEU A 177 5.72 11.61 -2.41
C LEU A 177 4.84 12.86 -2.57
N ALA A 178 4.69 13.65 -1.51
CA ALA A 178 3.95 14.91 -1.56
C ALA A 178 4.61 15.91 -2.52
N GLU A 179 5.95 15.99 -2.53
CA GLU A 179 6.67 16.85 -3.46
C GLU A 179 6.46 16.44 -4.92
N SER A 180 6.47 15.15 -5.22
CA SER A 180 6.26 14.63 -6.58
C SER A 180 4.83 14.85 -7.09
N LEU A 181 3.85 14.83 -6.19
CA LEU A 181 2.43 14.94 -6.49
C LEU A 181 1.84 16.34 -6.18
N LYS A 182 2.66 17.37 -6.05
CA LYS A 182 2.30 18.73 -5.54
C LYS A 182 0.87 19.21 -5.83
N LYS A 183 0.44 19.15 -7.09
CA LYS A 183 -0.88 19.67 -7.51
C LYS A 183 -2.06 18.80 -7.09
N TYR A 184 -1.81 17.59 -6.60
CA TYR A 184 -2.83 16.65 -6.15
C TYR A 184 -2.81 16.46 -4.63
N ILE A 185 -1.85 17.07 -3.92
CA ILE A 185 -1.72 16.96 -2.47
C ILE A 185 -2.68 17.91 -1.77
N LEU A 186 -3.40 17.37 -0.81
CA LEU A 186 -4.36 18.08 0.02
C LEU A 186 -4.08 17.80 1.49
N THR A 187 -4.37 18.76 2.33
CA THR A 187 -4.35 18.66 3.79
C THR A 187 -5.69 19.10 4.34
N ARG A 188 -6.06 18.56 5.49
CA ARG A 188 -7.28 18.95 6.21
C ARG A 188 -7.19 20.37 6.74
#